data_694af581885151fc2f2237305f52f0f7
#
_entry.id   694af581885151fc2f2237305f52f0f7
#
_cell.length_a   1.000
_cell.length_b   1.000
_cell.length_c   1.000
_cell.angle_alpha   90.00
_cell.angle_beta   90.00
_cell.angle_gamma   90.00
#
_symmetry.space_group_name_H-M   'P 1'
#
loop_
_entity.id
_entity.type
_entity.pdbx_description
1 polymer ?
#
loop_
_entity_poly.entity_id
_entity_poly.type
_entity_poly.pdbx_seq_one_letter_code
_entity_poly.pdbx_strand_id
1 'polypeptide(L)'
;KRQTVYDWHTASFKGRNSYSKTDPDATFMHMKEDHLQNAQLKPGYNVQIGVDSEYIVATDIYQDRNDVWTLVPFLKNIEEKLGFRYPSVTADSGYESEEGYSFLRENKQKAYINPKTYRQWKKRSFKNDISKRENMLYDKEKDVYTCFAGKKLTAKYIKKQKSKSGYESQITVYESEGCSKCPYREKCAKTRENKQLYVSKGLIEKRDESYQNILSETGIKYRMNRSIQVEGAFGVLKNDYNFKRFLLRGKTKVKIEILLLCLGYNINKLHSKIQGERTQSYLFQLKQA
;
A
#
# COMPACT_ATOMS: atom_id res chain seq x y z
N LYS A 1 -16.50 -0.67 39.85
CA LYS A 1 -17.35 -0.45 38.66
C LYS A 1 -16.70 0.46 37.60
N ARG A 2 -16.20 1.68 37.95
CA ARG A 2 -15.55 2.58 36.96
C ARG A 2 -14.26 2.00 36.41
N GLN A 3 -13.39 1.43 37.25
CA GLN A 3 -12.13 0.83 36.83
C GLN A 3 -12.36 -0.30 35.83
N THR A 4 -13.31 -1.19 36.08
CA THR A 4 -13.65 -2.29 35.17
C THR A 4 -14.08 -1.80 33.77
N VAL A 5 -14.77 -0.66 33.71
CA VAL A 5 -15.15 -0.04 32.42
C VAL A 5 -13.91 0.51 31.69
N TYR A 6 -13.01 1.16 32.42
CA TYR A 6 -11.75 1.65 31.80
C TYR A 6 -10.85 0.50 31.32
N ASP A 7 -10.76 -0.57 32.09
CA ASP A 7 -9.99 -1.76 31.71
C ASP A 7 -10.58 -2.41 30.45
N TRP A 8 -11.92 -2.50 30.36
CA TRP A 8 -12.57 -2.97 29.15
C TRP A 8 -12.31 -2.06 27.94
N HIS A 9 -12.39 -0.73 28.12
CA HIS A 9 -12.06 0.21 27.06
C HIS A 9 -10.60 0.05 26.61
N THR A 10 -9.67 -0.07 27.54
CA THR A 10 -8.24 -0.28 27.26
C THR A 10 -8.02 -1.58 26.50
N ALA A 11 -8.64 -2.68 26.92
CA ALA A 11 -8.58 -3.96 26.25
C ALA A 11 -9.18 -3.93 24.82
N SER A 12 -10.21 -3.11 24.61
CA SER A 12 -10.87 -2.96 23.30
C SER A 12 -10.01 -2.30 22.23
N PHE A 13 -8.96 -1.55 22.61
CA PHE A 13 -8.03 -0.97 21.64
C PHE A 13 -7.25 -2.04 20.88
N LYS A 14 -6.88 -3.16 21.50
CA LYS A 14 -6.12 -4.26 20.85
C LYS A 14 -4.92 -3.73 20.04
N GLY A 15 -4.15 -2.81 20.59
CA GLY A 15 -3.00 -2.17 19.92
C GLY A 15 -3.33 -1.11 18.87
N ARG A 16 -4.60 -0.76 18.67
CA ARG A 16 -5.06 0.34 17.81
C ARG A 16 -5.15 1.64 18.61
N ASN A 17 -5.23 2.76 17.92
CA ASN A 17 -5.40 4.07 18.55
C ASN A 17 -6.88 4.54 18.62
N SER A 18 -7.81 3.74 18.11
CA SER A 18 -9.24 4.02 18.18
C SER A 18 -10.07 2.75 17.96
N TYR A 19 -11.28 2.74 18.49
CA TYR A 19 -12.32 1.74 18.22
C TYR A 19 -13.69 2.40 18.37
N SER A 20 -14.73 1.80 17.79
CA SER A 20 -16.11 2.27 17.94
C SER A 20 -16.79 1.61 19.14
N LYS A 21 -17.53 2.38 19.95
CA LYS A 21 -18.32 1.83 21.06
C LYS A 21 -19.41 0.86 20.61
N THR A 22 -19.95 1.07 19.40
CA THR A 22 -21.00 0.22 18.83
C THR A 22 -20.46 -1.02 18.12
N ASP A 23 -19.19 -0.99 17.69
CA ASP A 23 -18.46 -2.10 17.10
C ASP A 23 -17.00 -2.05 17.56
N PRO A 24 -16.63 -2.72 18.67
CA PRO A 24 -15.27 -2.65 19.20
C PRO A 24 -14.17 -3.16 18.25
N ASP A 25 -14.52 -3.92 17.24
CA ASP A 25 -13.57 -4.38 16.22
C ASP A 25 -13.36 -3.36 15.09
N ALA A 26 -14.27 -2.42 14.88
CA ALA A 26 -14.12 -1.37 13.87
C ALA A 26 -13.13 -0.29 14.32
N THR A 27 -12.33 0.20 13.38
CA THR A 27 -11.38 1.31 13.59
C THR A 27 -11.90 2.57 12.90
N PHE A 28 -11.76 3.74 13.54
CA PHE A 28 -12.10 4.99 12.88
C PHE A 28 -11.10 5.31 11.76
N MET A 29 -11.59 5.49 10.54
CA MET A 29 -10.78 5.77 9.35
C MET A 29 -11.47 6.73 8.39
N HIS A 30 -10.69 7.39 7.54
CA HIS A 30 -11.24 8.20 6.44
C HIS A 30 -11.87 7.30 5.39
N MET A 31 -13.10 7.61 5.01
CA MET A 31 -13.77 6.93 3.91
C MET A 31 -13.38 7.57 2.58
N LYS A 32 -13.16 6.75 1.53
CA LYS A 32 -12.89 7.28 0.17
C LYS A 32 -14.06 8.11 -0.37
N GLU A 33 -15.28 7.71 -0.01
CA GLU A 33 -16.52 8.39 -0.39
C GLU A 33 -17.03 9.20 0.81
N ASP A 34 -16.43 10.34 1.07
CA ASP A 34 -16.93 11.30 2.04
C ASP A 34 -17.84 12.30 1.32
N HIS A 35 -19.13 12.03 1.33
CA HIS A 35 -20.14 12.88 0.67
C HIS A 35 -20.17 14.32 1.19
N LEU A 36 -19.72 14.53 2.43
CA LEU A 36 -19.68 15.86 3.04
C LEU A 36 -18.34 16.57 2.82
N GLN A 37 -17.33 15.87 2.30
CA GLN A 37 -15.95 16.35 2.08
C GLN A 37 -15.34 17.06 3.30
N ASN A 38 -15.79 16.68 4.51
CA ASN A 38 -15.36 17.25 5.78
C ASN A 38 -14.26 16.43 6.47
N ALA A 39 -13.71 15.44 5.79
CA ALA A 39 -12.68 14.53 6.29
C ALA A 39 -13.07 13.77 7.58
N GLN A 40 -14.35 13.56 7.81
CA GLN A 40 -14.86 12.90 9.01
C GLN A 40 -14.40 11.44 9.08
N LEU A 41 -13.87 11.07 10.23
CA LEU A 41 -13.54 9.67 10.52
C LEU A 41 -14.82 8.88 10.82
N LYS A 42 -14.99 7.73 10.16
CA LYS A 42 -16.10 6.80 10.42
C LYS A 42 -15.58 5.44 10.85
N PRO A 43 -16.31 4.70 11.71
CA PRO A 43 -15.96 3.33 12.03
C PRO A 43 -15.99 2.48 10.77
N GLY A 44 -14.96 1.69 10.55
CA GLY A 44 -14.88 0.85 9.35
C GLY A 44 -13.82 -0.24 9.47
N TYR A 45 -13.78 -1.05 8.43
CA TYR A 45 -12.80 -2.09 8.21
C TYR A 45 -12.08 -1.84 6.88
N ASN A 46 -10.81 -2.19 6.81
CA ASN A 46 -10.07 -2.22 5.58
C ASN A 46 -10.31 -3.57 4.88
N VAL A 47 -11.06 -3.54 3.78
CA VAL A 47 -11.40 -4.74 2.99
C VAL A 47 -10.37 -4.94 1.91
N GLN A 48 -9.76 -6.12 1.89
CA GLN A 48 -8.84 -6.55 0.86
C GLN A 48 -9.53 -7.57 -0.04
N ILE A 49 -9.36 -7.41 -1.36
CA ILE A 49 -9.77 -8.40 -2.36
C ILE A 49 -8.60 -8.76 -3.27
N GLY A 50 -8.44 -10.04 -3.54
CA GLY A 50 -7.56 -10.57 -4.58
C GLY A 50 -8.41 -10.98 -5.77
N VAL A 51 -8.05 -10.51 -6.95
CA VAL A 51 -8.78 -10.79 -8.20
C VAL A 51 -7.86 -11.46 -9.18
N ASP A 52 -8.31 -12.55 -9.76
CA ASP A 52 -7.67 -13.21 -10.89
C ASP A 52 -8.73 -13.59 -11.92
N SER A 53 -8.42 -13.36 -13.18
CA SER A 53 -9.30 -13.71 -14.30
C SER A 53 -10.74 -13.16 -14.18
N GLU A 54 -10.87 -11.95 -13.59
CA GLU A 54 -12.12 -11.25 -13.25
C GLU A 54 -12.92 -11.84 -12.08
N TYR A 55 -12.45 -12.92 -11.44
CA TYR A 55 -13.07 -13.47 -10.23
C TYR A 55 -12.38 -12.98 -8.97
N ILE A 56 -13.15 -12.78 -7.90
CA ILE A 56 -12.58 -12.54 -6.58
C ILE A 56 -12.16 -13.89 -6.01
N VAL A 57 -10.84 -14.15 -6.01
CA VAL A 57 -10.26 -15.41 -5.53
C VAL A 57 -9.97 -15.41 -4.04
N ALA A 58 -9.86 -14.22 -3.45
CA ALA A 58 -9.66 -14.07 -2.02
C ALA A 58 -10.24 -12.76 -1.51
N THR A 59 -10.72 -12.78 -0.28
CA THR A 59 -11.09 -11.56 0.47
C THR A 59 -10.76 -11.74 1.95
N ASP A 60 -10.38 -10.64 2.57
CA ASP A 60 -10.21 -10.55 4.01
C ASP A 60 -10.45 -9.13 4.51
N ILE A 61 -10.61 -8.97 5.83
CA ILE A 61 -10.83 -7.70 6.48
C ILE A 61 -9.78 -7.42 7.56
N TYR A 62 -9.32 -6.19 7.59
CA TYR A 62 -8.31 -5.71 8.51
C TYR A 62 -8.81 -4.53 9.31
N GLN A 63 -8.27 -4.38 10.50
CA GLN A 63 -8.51 -3.25 11.39
C GLN A 63 -7.48 -2.12 11.15
N ASP A 64 -6.41 -2.43 10.43
CA ASP A 64 -5.38 -1.46 10.06
C ASP A 64 -5.89 -0.55 8.95
N ARG A 65 -5.68 0.76 9.13
CA ARG A 65 -6.09 1.79 8.15
C ARG A 65 -5.22 1.83 6.91
N ASN A 66 -4.01 1.29 7.02
CA ASN A 66 -2.97 1.40 6.00
C ASN A 66 -2.73 0.05 5.34
N ASP A 67 -2.84 0.01 4.03
CA ASP A 67 -2.68 -1.18 3.20
C ASP A 67 -1.28 -1.81 3.30
N VAL A 68 -0.28 -1.02 3.67
CA VAL A 68 1.09 -1.49 3.92
C VAL A 68 1.13 -2.71 4.85
N TRP A 69 0.28 -2.72 5.88
CA TRP A 69 0.26 -3.79 6.89
C TRP A 69 -0.59 -4.99 6.49
N THR A 70 -1.34 -4.89 5.41
CA THR A 70 -2.30 -5.93 5.00
C THR A 70 -1.76 -6.86 3.91
N LEU A 71 -0.76 -6.43 3.13
CA LEU A 71 -0.27 -7.19 1.98
C LEU A 71 0.26 -8.57 2.38
N VAL A 72 1.23 -8.63 3.28
CA VAL A 72 1.88 -9.88 3.68
C VAL A 72 0.89 -10.85 4.34
N PRO A 73 0.09 -10.43 5.35
CA PRO A 73 -0.90 -11.33 5.94
C PRO A 73 -1.98 -11.77 4.93
N PHE A 74 -2.35 -10.90 3.97
CA PHE A 74 -3.32 -11.26 2.95
C PHE A 74 -2.78 -12.31 1.98
N LEU A 75 -1.53 -12.18 1.52
CA LEU A 75 -0.89 -13.16 0.64
C LEU A 75 -0.69 -14.51 1.33
N LYS A 76 -0.32 -14.52 2.62
CA LYS A 76 -0.24 -15.76 3.42
C LYS A 76 -1.61 -16.44 3.54
N ASN A 77 -2.67 -15.67 3.78
CA ASN A 77 -4.04 -16.20 3.85
C ASN A 77 -4.50 -16.78 2.48
N ILE A 78 -4.10 -16.16 1.37
CA ILE A 78 -4.36 -16.70 0.02
C ILE A 78 -3.67 -18.06 -0.15
N GLU A 79 -2.39 -18.13 0.16
CA GLU A 79 -1.62 -19.39 0.06
C GLU A 79 -2.20 -20.49 0.94
N GLU A 80 -2.55 -20.18 2.19
CA GLU A 80 -3.16 -21.13 3.11
C GLU A 80 -4.48 -21.72 2.58
N LYS A 81 -5.30 -20.88 1.95
CA LYS A 81 -6.62 -21.30 1.44
C LYS A 81 -6.58 -21.97 0.09
N LEU A 82 -5.70 -21.54 -0.81
CA LEU A 82 -5.64 -22.04 -2.17
C LEU A 82 -4.62 -23.17 -2.34
N GLY A 83 -3.68 -23.35 -1.39
CA GLY A 83 -2.62 -24.35 -1.46
C GLY A 83 -1.50 -24.03 -2.46
N PHE A 84 -1.50 -22.83 -3.06
CA PHE A 84 -0.46 -22.39 -3.99
C PHE A 84 -0.21 -20.90 -3.89
N ARG A 85 0.89 -20.44 -4.49
CA ARG A 85 1.26 -19.03 -4.62
C ARG A 85 1.16 -18.57 -6.06
N TYR A 86 0.61 -17.39 -6.27
CA TYR A 86 0.65 -16.75 -7.58
C TYR A 86 2.09 -16.34 -7.93
N PRO A 87 2.52 -16.49 -9.19
CA PRO A 87 3.89 -16.13 -9.62
C PRO A 87 4.17 -14.64 -9.59
N SER A 88 3.14 -13.81 -9.54
CA SER A 88 3.25 -12.36 -9.49
C SER A 88 2.10 -11.72 -8.74
N VAL A 89 2.36 -10.53 -8.20
CA VAL A 89 1.38 -9.72 -7.47
C VAL A 89 1.39 -8.30 -8.03
N THR A 90 0.21 -7.83 -8.45
CA THR A 90 0.02 -6.47 -8.91
C THR A 90 -0.84 -5.71 -7.89
N ALA A 91 -0.28 -4.66 -7.31
CA ALA A 91 -0.98 -3.85 -6.32
C ALA A 91 -0.74 -2.34 -6.54
N ASP A 92 -1.54 -1.51 -5.88
CA ASP A 92 -1.34 -0.07 -5.93
C ASP A 92 -0.20 0.40 -5.01
N SER A 93 0.09 1.69 -5.06
CA SER A 93 1.15 2.29 -4.26
C SER A 93 0.89 2.29 -2.75
N GLY A 94 -0.35 2.05 -2.32
CA GLY A 94 -0.71 1.93 -0.90
C GLY A 94 -0.03 0.76 -0.21
N TYR A 95 0.26 -0.30 -0.96
CA TYR A 95 0.89 -1.52 -0.46
C TYR A 95 2.43 -1.48 -0.43
N GLU A 96 3.04 -0.43 -0.97
CA GLU A 96 4.50 -0.34 -1.03
C GLU A 96 5.15 -0.36 0.34
N SER A 97 5.99 -1.37 0.59
CA SER A 97 6.84 -1.47 1.78
C SER A 97 8.06 -2.33 1.50
N GLU A 98 9.13 -2.12 2.28
CA GLU A 98 10.32 -2.98 2.20
C GLU A 98 9.99 -4.42 2.59
N GLU A 99 9.18 -4.60 3.64
CA GLU A 99 8.69 -5.91 4.09
C GLU A 99 7.89 -6.62 3.00
N GLY A 100 6.95 -5.92 2.35
CA GLY A 100 6.17 -6.48 1.24
C GLY A 100 7.03 -6.93 0.08
N TYR A 101 7.99 -6.12 -0.34
CA TYR A 101 8.94 -6.49 -1.40
C TYR A 101 9.85 -7.65 -1.00
N SER A 102 10.34 -7.67 0.25
CA SER A 102 11.17 -8.77 0.76
C SER A 102 10.40 -10.07 0.76
N PHE A 103 9.16 -10.05 1.27
CA PHE A 103 8.28 -11.23 1.28
C PHE A 103 8.05 -11.78 -0.14
N LEU A 104 7.75 -10.91 -1.11
CA LEU A 104 7.54 -11.33 -2.49
C LEU A 104 8.81 -11.95 -3.10
N ARG A 105 9.97 -11.32 -2.90
CA ARG A 105 11.27 -11.80 -3.40
C ARG A 105 11.63 -13.16 -2.79
N GLU A 106 11.52 -13.34 -1.48
CA GLU A 106 11.78 -14.58 -0.76
C GLU A 106 10.88 -15.73 -1.23
N ASN A 107 9.65 -15.41 -1.61
CA ASN A 107 8.68 -16.37 -2.13
C ASN A 107 8.69 -16.49 -3.66
N LYS A 108 9.70 -15.95 -4.33
CA LYS A 108 9.87 -15.99 -5.80
C LYS A 108 8.68 -15.42 -6.58
N GLN A 109 7.97 -14.46 -6.00
CA GLN A 109 6.84 -13.77 -6.61
C GLN A 109 7.31 -12.43 -7.19
N LYS A 110 6.99 -12.14 -8.45
CA LYS A 110 7.31 -10.84 -9.06
C LYS A 110 6.39 -9.75 -8.55
N ALA A 111 6.98 -8.66 -8.07
CA ALA A 111 6.24 -7.49 -7.63
C ALA A 111 5.96 -6.54 -8.81
N TYR A 112 4.69 -6.17 -8.98
CA TYR A 112 4.22 -5.11 -9.88
C TYR A 112 3.49 -4.04 -9.07
N ILE A 113 4.21 -3.39 -8.15
CA ILE A 113 3.67 -2.41 -7.22
C ILE A 113 4.20 -1.02 -7.59
N ASN A 114 3.30 -0.07 -7.80
CA ASN A 114 3.69 1.30 -8.08
C ASN A 114 4.40 1.94 -6.88
N PRO A 115 5.56 2.58 -7.05
CA PRO A 115 6.16 3.39 -5.99
C PRO A 115 5.21 4.51 -5.53
N LYS A 116 5.16 4.80 -4.23
CA LYS A 116 4.33 5.88 -3.65
C LYS A 116 4.59 7.24 -4.30
N THR A 117 5.84 7.46 -4.68
CA THR A 117 6.29 8.70 -5.30
C THR A 117 6.13 8.72 -6.83
N TYR A 118 5.70 7.62 -7.46
CA TYR A 118 5.63 7.49 -8.93
C TYR A 118 4.88 8.63 -9.62
N ARG A 119 3.70 9.01 -9.11
CA ARG A 119 2.92 10.13 -9.65
C ARG A 119 3.58 11.48 -9.39
N GLN A 120 4.33 11.61 -8.30
CA GLN A 120 5.00 12.84 -7.92
C GLN A 120 6.23 13.11 -8.81
N TRP A 121 6.98 12.07 -9.18
CA TRP A 121 8.17 12.19 -10.05
C TRP A 121 7.89 12.86 -11.40
N LYS A 122 6.65 12.76 -11.88
CA LYS A 122 6.22 13.40 -13.14
C LYS A 122 5.93 14.90 -12.99
N LYS A 123 5.70 15.36 -11.76
CA LYS A 123 5.32 16.77 -11.51
C LYS A 123 6.56 17.68 -11.57
N ARG A 124 6.42 18.83 -12.24
CA ARG A 124 7.47 19.86 -12.31
C ARG A 124 7.86 20.35 -10.90
N SER A 125 6.89 20.50 -9.99
CA SER A 125 7.13 20.91 -8.62
C SER A 125 8.03 19.92 -7.87
N PHE A 126 7.89 18.61 -8.09
CA PHE A 126 8.75 17.61 -7.48
C PHE A 126 10.16 17.65 -8.08
N LYS A 127 10.27 17.75 -9.41
CA LYS A 127 11.57 17.80 -10.12
C LYS A 127 12.41 19.02 -9.73
N ASN A 128 11.74 20.13 -9.38
CA ASN A 128 12.40 21.37 -8.97
C ASN A 128 12.60 21.47 -7.44
N ASP A 129 12.14 20.50 -6.68
CA ASP A 129 12.28 20.49 -5.21
C ASP A 129 13.69 20.02 -4.81
N ILE A 130 14.55 20.97 -4.51
CA ILE A 130 15.96 20.73 -4.12
C ILE A 130 16.08 19.99 -2.78
N SER A 131 15.00 19.88 -2.02
CA SER A 131 15.00 19.17 -0.74
C SER A 131 14.89 17.66 -0.89
N LYS A 132 14.47 17.18 -2.07
CA LYS A 132 14.22 15.76 -2.33
C LYS A 132 15.51 15.03 -2.64
N ARG A 133 15.67 13.86 -2.03
CA ARG A 133 16.80 12.96 -2.27
C ARG A 133 16.92 12.58 -3.76
N GLU A 134 15.79 12.33 -4.40
CA GLU A 134 15.71 11.93 -5.81
C GLU A 134 16.27 12.98 -6.78
N ASN A 135 16.37 14.22 -6.35
CA ASN A 135 16.93 15.34 -7.13
C ASN A 135 18.37 15.67 -6.74
N MET A 136 18.99 14.85 -5.89
CA MET A 136 20.41 14.96 -5.52
C MET A 136 21.25 13.97 -6.32
N LEU A 137 22.47 14.35 -6.66
CA LEU A 137 23.42 13.44 -7.29
C LEU A 137 23.89 12.42 -6.25
N TYR A 138 23.86 11.15 -6.61
CA TYR A 138 24.35 10.07 -5.76
C TYR A 138 25.53 9.37 -6.40
N ASP A 139 26.66 9.43 -5.73
CA ASP A 139 27.88 8.69 -6.09
C ASP A 139 27.82 7.32 -5.40
N LYS A 140 27.64 6.26 -6.20
CA LYS A 140 27.53 4.89 -5.68
C LYS A 140 28.84 4.34 -5.13
N GLU A 141 29.98 4.73 -5.71
CA GLU A 141 31.30 4.22 -5.31
C GLU A 141 31.71 4.79 -3.94
N LYS A 142 31.43 6.07 -3.74
CA LYS A 142 31.79 6.79 -2.50
C LYS A 142 30.65 6.75 -1.46
N ASP A 143 29.47 6.26 -1.85
CA ASP A 143 28.27 6.29 -1.01
C ASP A 143 27.91 7.68 -0.46
N VAL A 144 27.90 8.70 -1.35
CA VAL A 144 27.73 10.10 -1.00
C VAL A 144 26.67 10.77 -1.85
N TYR A 145 25.78 11.52 -1.24
CA TYR A 145 24.84 12.41 -1.93
C TYR A 145 25.44 13.80 -2.06
N THR A 146 25.21 14.47 -3.18
CA THR A 146 25.57 15.89 -3.37
C THR A 146 24.31 16.72 -3.47
N CYS A 147 24.13 17.69 -2.55
CA CYS A 147 22.97 18.56 -2.54
C CYS A 147 23.05 19.64 -3.63
N PHE A 148 21.97 20.40 -3.82
CA PHE A 148 21.89 21.48 -4.82
C PHE A 148 22.98 22.57 -4.65
N ALA A 149 23.41 22.81 -3.42
CA ALA A 149 24.51 23.75 -3.13
C ALA A 149 25.92 23.14 -3.31
N GLY A 150 26.04 21.95 -3.91
CA GLY A 150 27.31 21.27 -4.11
C GLY A 150 27.91 20.63 -2.85
N LYS A 151 27.23 20.66 -1.71
CA LYS A 151 27.74 20.07 -0.47
C LYS A 151 27.47 18.56 -0.44
N LYS A 152 28.42 17.82 0.13
CA LYS A 152 28.35 16.38 0.28
C LYS A 152 27.54 16.00 1.53
N LEU A 153 26.70 14.98 1.40
CA LEU A 153 26.06 14.31 2.52
C LEU A 153 26.68 12.91 2.62
N THR A 154 27.41 12.68 3.69
CA THR A 154 28.08 11.41 3.98
C THR A 154 27.27 10.58 4.96
N ALA A 155 27.44 9.26 4.89
CA ALA A 155 26.80 8.34 5.83
C ALA A 155 27.36 8.58 7.25
N LYS A 156 26.49 8.96 8.18
CA LYS A 156 26.87 9.27 9.57
C LYS A 156 26.68 8.06 10.49
N TYR A 157 25.54 7.39 10.38
CA TYR A 157 25.23 6.17 11.12
C TYR A 157 24.12 5.37 10.45
N ILE A 158 23.97 4.10 10.87
CA ILE A 158 22.89 3.23 10.45
C ILE A 158 21.93 3.05 11.62
N LYS A 159 20.65 3.36 11.39
CA LYS A 159 19.57 3.15 12.33
C LYS A 159 18.82 1.88 11.97
N LYS A 160 18.71 0.95 12.91
CA LYS A 160 17.79 -0.20 12.79
C LYS A 160 16.39 0.27 13.16
N GLN A 161 15.41 -0.10 12.35
CA GLN A 161 14.00 0.16 12.59
C GLN A 161 13.23 -1.13 12.51
N LYS A 162 12.34 -1.35 13.49
CA LYS A 162 11.43 -2.49 13.52
C LYS A 162 10.02 -2.02 13.19
N SER A 163 9.38 -2.70 12.24
CA SER A 163 7.99 -2.42 11.88
C SER A 163 7.02 -2.97 12.93
N LYS A 164 5.74 -2.61 12.82
CA LYS A 164 4.67 -3.16 13.67
C LYS A 164 4.54 -4.69 13.55
N SER A 165 4.85 -5.25 12.39
CA SER A 165 4.86 -6.69 12.10
C SER A 165 6.10 -7.43 12.62
N GLY A 166 7.09 -6.67 13.12
CA GLY A 166 8.36 -7.23 13.57
C GLY A 166 9.47 -7.26 12.52
N TYR A 167 9.20 -6.84 11.27
CA TYR A 167 10.21 -6.75 10.22
C TYR A 167 11.28 -5.72 10.56
N GLU A 168 12.55 -6.08 10.44
CA GLU A 168 13.69 -5.20 10.71
C GLU A 168 14.26 -4.63 9.42
N SER A 169 14.33 -3.31 9.34
CA SER A 169 14.94 -2.57 8.23
C SER A 169 16.11 -1.73 8.72
N GLN A 170 17.05 -1.45 7.81
CA GLN A 170 18.20 -0.60 8.06
C GLN A 170 18.03 0.72 7.30
N ILE A 171 18.18 1.83 8.02
CA ILE A 171 18.13 3.17 7.47
C ILE A 171 19.50 3.82 7.64
N THR A 172 20.18 4.10 6.54
CA THR A 172 21.40 4.89 6.54
C THR A 172 21.02 6.36 6.65
N VAL A 173 21.58 7.05 7.63
CA VAL A 173 21.41 8.48 7.83
C VAL A 173 22.61 9.20 7.24
N TYR A 174 22.36 9.98 6.18
CA TYR A 174 23.36 10.86 5.58
C TYR A 174 23.18 12.27 6.11
N GLU A 175 24.25 12.96 6.39
CA GLU A 175 24.23 14.33 6.88
C GLU A 175 25.19 15.22 6.08
N SER A 176 24.73 16.42 5.78
CA SER A 176 25.56 17.45 5.15
C SER A 176 26.19 18.34 6.22
N GLU A 177 27.40 18.83 5.99
CA GLU A 177 28.01 19.80 6.86
C GLU A 177 27.76 21.24 6.39
N GLY A 178 27.75 22.16 7.35
CA GLY A 178 27.76 23.60 7.10
C GLY A 178 26.48 24.17 6.47
N CYS A 179 25.30 23.62 6.80
CA CYS A 179 24.03 24.13 6.30
C CYS A 179 23.59 25.47 6.90
N SER A 180 24.21 25.94 8.00
CA SER A 180 23.81 27.14 8.72
C SER A 180 23.87 28.43 7.86
N LYS A 181 24.89 28.54 7.02
CA LYS A 181 25.15 29.70 6.12
C LYS A 181 24.78 29.40 4.65
N CYS A 182 23.91 28.39 4.40
CA CYS A 182 23.57 28.03 3.03
C CYS A 182 22.48 28.96 2.47
N PRO A 183 22.66 29.57 1.29
CA PRO A 183 21.67 30.47 0.70
C PRO A 183 20.36 29.76 0.30
N TYR A 184 20.39 28.44 0.11
CA TYR A 184 19.23 27.63 -0.26
C TYR A 184 18.54 26.98 0.94
N ARG A 185 18.95 27.34 2.18
CA ARG A 185 18.48 26.65 3.38
C ARG A 185 16.95 26.64 3.51
N GLU A 186 16.29 27.75 3.33
CA GLU A 186 14.83 27.87 3.49
C GLU A 186 14.06 26.93 2.54
N LYS A 187 14.57 26.73 1.34
CA LYS A 187 13.99 25.82 0.32
C LYS A 187 14.39 24.35 0.54
N CYS A 188 15.48 24.10 1.27
CA CYS A 188 16.04 22.75 1.41
C CYS A 188 15.73 22.08 2.74
N ALA A 189 15.75 22.80 3.86
CA ALA A 189 15.59 22.25 5.20
C ALA A 189 14.66 23.11 6.07
N LYS A 190 13.68 22.45 6.70
CA LYS A 190 12.71 23.12 7.61
C LYS A 190 13.26 23.29 9.03
N THR A 191 14.32 22.57 9.38
CA THR A 191 14.94 22.58 10.71
C THR A 191 16.15 23.49 10.75
N ARG A 192 16.59 23.90 11.94
CA ARG A 192 17.82 24.71 12.12
C ARG A 192 19.10 23.88 12.05
N GLU A 193 18.99 22.56 11.99
CA GLU A 193 20.11 21.62 11.93
C GLU A 193 20.60 21.37 10.51
N ASN A 194 21.68 20.63 10.36
CA ASN A 194 22.17 20.21 9.07
C ASN A 194 21.15 19.32 8.34
N LYS A 195 21.16 19.37 7.00
CA LYS A 195 20.30 18.52 6.19
C LYS A 195 20.66 17.07 6.41
N GLN A 196 19.66 16.27 6.80
CA GLN A 196 19.76 14.81 6.90
C GLN A 196 18.86 14.14 5.88
N LEU A 197 19.33 12.99 5.35
CA LEU A 197 18.56 12.08 4.52
C LEU A 197 18.48 10.72 5.23
N TYR A 198 17.29 10.19 5.33
CA TYR A 198 17.02 8.85 5.87
C TYR A 198 16.75 7.91 4.70
N VAL A 199 17.68 7.00 4.45
CA VAL A 199 17.68 6.17 3.24
C VAL A 199 17.68 4.69 3.61
N SER A 200 16.62 3.98 3.28
CA SER A 200 16.64 2.53 3.26
C SER A 200 17.14 2.06 1.89
N LYS A 201 18.38 1.57 1.83
CA LYS A 201 18.98 1.04 0.59
C LYS A 201 18.23 -0.21 0.13
N GLY A 202 17.80 -1.07 1.08
CA GLY A 202 17.04 -2.27 0.77
C GLY A 202 15.67 -1.98 0.17
N LEU A 203 14.98 -0.93 0.64
CA LEU A 203 13.74 -0.48 0.02
C LEU A 203 13.97 0.05 -1.40
N ILE A 204 15.03 0.86 -1.60
CA ILE A 204 15.32 1.46 -2.92
C ILE A 204 15.60 0.37 -3.95
N GLU A 205 16.48 -0.58 -3.63
CA GLU A 205 16.84 -1.68 -4.53
C GLU A 205 15.59 -2.47 -4.97
N LYS A 206 14.78 -2.91 -4.01
CA LYS A 206 13.57 -3.70 -4.29
C LYS A 206 12.49 -2.89 -5.01
N ARG A 207 12.39 -1.59 -4.67
CA ARG A 207 11.51 -0.63 -5.38
C ARG A 207 11.92 -0.48 -6.83
N ASP A 208 13.21 -0.35 -7.11
CA ASP A 208 13.72 -0.20 -8.47
C ASP A 208 13.45 -1.45 -9.29
N GLU A 209 13.60 -2.65 -8.72
CA GLU A 209 13.19 -3.90 -9.36
C GLU A 209 11.69 -3.90 -9.71
N SER A 210 10.84 -3.59 -8.74
CA SER A 210 9.39 -3.49 -8.98
C SER A 210 9.07 -2.40 -10.01
N TYR A 211 9.79 -1.30 -9.98
CA TYR A 211 9.64 -0.20 -10.95
C TYR A 211 9.97 -0.64 -12.37
N GLN A 212 11.06 -1.38 -12.58
CA GLN A 212 11.36 -1.95 -13.90
C GLN A 212 10.28 -2.94 -14.34
N ASN A 213 9.81 -3.78 -13.42
CA ASN A 213 8.71 -4.70 -13.73
C ASN A 213 7.45 -3.97 -14.23
N ILE A 214 7.02 -2.88 -13.57
CA ILE A 214 5.83 -2.13 -13.98
C ILE A 214 5.99 -1.36 -15.29
N LEU A 215 7.20 -1.10 -15.75
CA LEU A 215 7.49 -0.44 -17.03
C LEU A 215 7.55 -1.43 -18.20
N SER A 216 7.72 -2.72 -17.94
CA SER A 216 7.71 -3.75 -18.98
C SER A 216 6.33 -3.86 -19.64
N GLU A 217 6.26 -4.41 -20.85
CA GLU A 217 4.99 -4.67 -21.55
C GLU A 217 4.03 -5.49 -20.69
N THR A 218 4.53 -6.55 -20.06
CA THR A 218 3.74 -7.34 -19.11
C THR A 218 3.25 -6.51 -17.93
N GLY A 219 4.10 -5.65 -17.38
CA GLY A 219 3.74 -4.77 -16.26
C GLY A 219 2.71 -3.73 -16.63
N ILE A 220 2.76 -3.16 -17.84
CA ILE A 220 1.74 -2.24 -18.37
C ILE A 220 0.41 -2.98 -18.49
N LYS A 221 0.41 -4.19 -19.05
CA LYS A 221 -0.78 -5.03 -19.18
C LYS A 221 -1.37 -5.39 -17.80
N TYR A 222 -0.55 -5.80 -16.85
CA TYR A 222 -1.02 -6.16 -15.50
C TYR A 222 -1.60 -4.96 -14.73
N ARG A 223 -0.99 -3.78 -14.84
CA ARG A 223 -1.53 -2.56 -14.21
C ARG A 223 -2.88 -2.16 -14.81
N MET A 224 -3.03 -2.25 -16.14
CA MET A 224 -4.29 -2.02 -16.82
C MET A 224 -5.34 -3.03 -16.34
N ASN A 225 -5.02 -4.32 -16.34
CA ASN A 225 -5.93 -5.37 -15.90
C ASN A 225 -6.30 -5.23 -14.42
N ARG A 226 -5.36 -4.85 -13.56
CA ARG A 226 -5.68 -4.55 -12.16
C ARG A 226 -6.72 -3.43 -12.04
N SER A 227 -6.54 -2.33 -12.77
CA SER A 227 -7.50 -1.23 -12.73
C SER A 227 -8.88 -1.69 -13.20
N ILE A 228 -8.96 -2.43 -14.29
CA ILE A 228 -10.24 -2.92 -14.83
C ILE A 228 -10.87 -3.94 -13.88
N GLN A 229 -10.13 -4.93 -13.43
CA GLN A 229 -10.68 -6.07 -12.69
C GLN A 229 -10.94 -5.74 -11.22
N VAL A 230 -9.99 -5.13 -10.52
CA VAL A 230 -10.12 -4.85 -9.09
C VAL A 230 -11.03 -3.67 -8.84
N GLU A 231 -10.84 -2.56 -9.55
CA GLU A 231 -11.70 -1.39 -9.41
C GLU A 231 -13.11 -1.68 -9.93
N GLY A 232 -13.23 -2.48 -11.01
CA GLY A 232 -14.50 -2.99 -11.50
C GLY A 232 -15.22 -3.86 -10.47
N ALA A 233 -14.52 -4.80 -9.81
CA ALA A 233 -15.12 -5.62 -8.76
C ALA A 233 -15.65 -4.77 -7.60
N PHE A 234 -14.86 -3.81 -7.10
CA PHE A 234 -15.34 -2.88 -6.08
C PHE A 234 -16.50 -2.00 -6.56
N GLY A 235 -16.47 -1.60 -7.84
CA GLY A 235 -17.57 -0.84 -8.46
C GLY A 235 -18.88 -1.61 -8.43
N VAL A 236 -18.87 -2.87 -8.87
CA VAL A 236 -20.07 -3.75 -8.83
C VAL A 236 -20.55 -3.94 -7.40
N LEU A 237 -19.67 -4.27 -6.45
CA LEU A 237 -20.07 -4.47 -5.05
C LEU A 237 -20.72 -3.21 -4.47
N LYS A 238 -20.14 -2.03 -4.72
CA LYS A 238 -20.61 -0.78 -4.11
C LYS A 238 -21.81 -0.16 -4.81
N ASN A 239 -21.82 -0.18 -6.14
CA ASN A 239 -22.81 0.53 -6.94
C ASN A 239 -23.95 -0.39 -7.37
N ASP A 240 -23.64 -1.54 -7.99
CA ASP A 240 -24.67 -2.42 -8.55
C ASP A 240 -25.36 -3.23 -7.43
N TYR A 241 -24.59 -3.70 -6.44
CA TYR A 241 -25.15 -4.38 -5.26
C TYR A 241 -25.50 -3.41 -4.13
N ASN A 242 -25.28 -2.10 -4.33
CA ASN A 242 -25.56 -1.04 -3.36
C ASN A 242 -24.94 -1.28 -1.97
N PHE A 243 -23.80 -1.99 -1.93
CA PHE A 243 -23.11 -2.30 -0.70
C PHE A 243 -22.25 -1.12 -0.21
N LYS A 244 -22.88 -0.18 0.46
CA LYS A 244 -22.24 1.05 0.96
C LYS A 244 -21.78 0.97 2.41
N ARG A 245 -22.31 0.03 3.19
CA ARG A 245 -21.97 -0.17 4.60
C ARG A 245 -22.26 -1.62 5.00
N PHE A 246 -21.50 -2.10 5.98
CA PHE A 246 -21.78 -3.37 6.63
C PHE A 246 -23.08 -3.31 7.43
N LEU A 247 -23.89 -4.35 7.36
CA LEU A 247 -25.09 -4.55 8.17
C LEU A 247 -24.73 -5.17 9.51
N LEU A 248 -23.74 -6.06 9.51
CA LEU A 248 -23.27 -6.79 10.68
C LEU A 248 -22.15 -6.03 11.39
N ARG A 249 -21.90 -6.41 12.66
CA ARG A 249 -20.85 -5.85 13.51
C ARG A 249 -19.94 -6.95 14.03
N GLY A 250 -18.70 -6.58 14.32
CA GLY A 250 -17.64 -7.50 14.74
C GLY A 250 -16.95 -8.18 13.56
N LYS A 251 -15.63 -8.33 13.68
CA LYS A 251 -14.75 -8.79 12.60
C LYS A 251 -15.23 -10.08 11.93
N THR A 252 -15.63 -11.07 12.72
CA THR A 252 -16.05 -12.37 12.18
C THR A 252 -17.31 -12.27 11.33
N LYS A 253 -18.35 -11.56 11.81
CA LYS A 253 -19.61 -11.41 11.08
C LYS A 253 -19.44 -10.57 9.84
N VAL A 254 -18.68 -9.48 9.92
CA VAL A 254 -18.35 -8.62 8.77
C VAL A 254 -17.55 -9.40 7.72
N LYS A 255 -16.66 -10.31 8.14
CA LYS A 255 -15.94 -11.20 7.21
C LYS A 255 -16.89 -12.16 6.47
N ILE A 256 -17.89 -12.71 7.16
CA ILE A 256 -18.91 -13.55 6.52
C ILE A 256 -19.73 -12.74 5.51
N GLU A 257 -20.12 -11.53 5.88
CA GLU A 257 -20.91 -10.64 5.00
C GLU A 257 -20.17 -10.34 3.69
N ILE A 258 -18.88 -9.98 3.76
CA ILE A 258 -18.08 -9.71 2.54
C ILE A 258 -17.83 -10.99 1.73
N LEU A 259 -17.67 -12.15 2.37
CA LEU A 259 -17.51 -13.42 1.67
C LEU A 259 -18.77 -13.78 0.86
N LEU A 260 -19.95 -13.58 1.42
CA LEU A 260 -21.22 -13.81 0.72
C LEU A 260 -21.39 -12.86 -0.47
N LEU A 261 -21.02 -11.60 -0.31
CA LEU A 261 -21.02 -10.62 -1.41
C LEU A 261 -20.06 -11.02 -2.53
N CYS A 262 -18.85 -11.45 -2.20
CA CYS A 262 -17.87 -11.93 -3.18
C CYS A 262 -18.34 -13.20 -3.89
N LEU A 263 -19.02 -14.12 -3.18
CA LEU A 263 -19.61 -15.30 -3.78
C LEU A 263 -20.70 -14.91 -4.79
N GLY A 264 -21.62 -14.02 -4.41
CA GLY A 264 -22.65 -13.49 -5.32
C GLY A 264 -22.06 -12.82 -6.55
N TYR A 265 -20.98 -12.01 -6.36
CA TYR A 265 -20.24 -11.42 -7.47
C TYR A 265 -19.68 -12.49 -8.41
N ASN A 266 -19.03 -13.52 -7.90
CA ASN A 266 -18.43 -14.57 -8.70
C ASN A 266 -19.47 -15.39 -9.48
N ILE A 267 -20.61 -15.70 -8.87
CA ILE A 267 -21.74 -16.38 -9.55
C ILE A 267 -22.26 -15.51 -10.70
N ASN A 268 -22.50 -14.23 -10.46
CA ASN A 268 -22.96 -13.30 -11.49
C ASN A 268 -21.91 -13.14 -12.62
N LYS A 269 -20.64 -13.08 -12.27
CA LYS A 269 -19.54 -13.02 -13.24
C LYS A 269 -19.46 -14.27 -14.09
N LEU A 270 -19.59 -15.46 -13.47
CA LEU A 270 -19.61 -16.74 -14.19
C LEU A 270 -20.79 -16.79 -15.16
N HIS A 271 -22.00 -16.47 -14.68
CA HIS A 271 -23.19 -16.41 -15.53
C HIS A 271 -23.00 -15.49 -16.74
N SER A 272 -22.51 -14.28 -16.52
CA SER A 272 -22.24 -13.31 -17.60
C SER A 272 -21.18 -13.81 -18.60
N LYS A 273 -20.17 -14.55 -18.13
CA LYS A 273 -19.14 -15.14 -19.01
C LYS A 273 -19.71 -16.30 -19.83
N ILE A 274 -20.56 -17.14 -19.25
CA ILE A 274 -21.25 -18.21 -19.98
C ILE A 274 -22.12 -17.62 -21.08
N GLN A 275 -22.95 -16.64 -20.75
CA GLN A 275 -23.82 -15.94 -21.69
C GLN A 275 -23.04 -15.28 -22.86
N GLY A 276 -21.86 -14.75 -22.57
CA GLY A 276 -21.00 -14.08 -23.54
C GLY A 276 -19.96 -14.99 -24.21
N GLU A 277 -19.99 -16.30 -23.99
CA GLU A 277 -19.04 -17.28 -24.52
C GLU A 277 -17.56 -16.96 -24.18
N ARG A 278 -17.30 -16.32 -23.02
CA ARG A 278 -15.97 -15.83 -22.58
C ARG A 278 -15.43 -16.55 -21.34
N THR A 279 -15.81 -17.79 -21.12
CA THR A 279 -15.41 -18.54 -19.92
C THR A 279 -13.90 -18.71 -19.76
N GLN A 280 -13.15 -18.69 -20.86
CA GLN A 280 -11.68 -18.79 -20.87
C GLN A 280 -10.97 -17.45 -20.93
N SER A 281 -11.68 -16.33 -21.14
CA SER A 281 -11.05 -15.00 -21.22
C SER A 281 -10.69 -14.50 -19.84
N TYR A 282 -9.42 -14.21 -19.60
CA TYR A 282 -8.90 -13.82 -18.30
C TYR A 282 -8.12 -12.51 -18.27
N LEU A 283 -7.49 -12.09 -19.37
CA LEU A 283 -6.77 -10.83 -19.45
C LEU A 283 -7.23 -10.00 -20.64
N PHE A 284 -7.50 -8.72 -20.41
CA PHE A 284 -7.76 -7.77 -21.48
C PHE A 284 -6.47 -7.51 -22.27
N GLN A 285 -6.57 -7.52 -23.57
CA GLN A 285 -5.45 -7.19 -24.46
C GLN A 285 -5.22 -5.68 -24.47
N LEU A 286 -3.96 -5.27 -24.58
CA LEU A 286 -3.64 -3.88 -24.88
C LEU A 286 -4.15 -3.58 -26.31
N LYS A 287 -4.83 -2.44 -26.49
CA LYS A 287 -5.11 -1.96 -27.84
C LYS A 287 -3.76 -1.65 -28.50
N GLN A 288 -3.53 -2.22 -29.66
CA GLN A 288 -2.42 -1.78 -30.50
C GLN A 288 -2.71 -0.33 -30.91
N ALA A 289 -1.74 0.56 -30.67
CA ALA A 289 -1.86 1.98 -31.01
C ALA A 289 -1.76 2.17 -32.51
#